data_2a9c209a44b66a8b4d3ba91040213635
#
_entry.id   2a9c209a44b66a8b4d3ba91040213635
#
_cell.length_a   1.000
_cell.length_b   1.000
_cell.length_c   1.000
_cell.angle_alpha   90.00
_cell.angle_beta   90.00
_cell.angle_gamma   90.00
#
_symmetry.space_group_name_H-M   'P 1'
#
loop_
_entity.id
_entity.type
_entity.pdbx_description
1 polymer ?
#
loop_
_entity_poly.entity_id
_entity_poly.type
_entity_poly.pdbx_seq_one_letter_code
_entity_poly.pdbx_strand_id
1 'polypeptide(L)'
;MASSLQVVMDALPFILGGTVVTVCAVAIALGMGLVFGVPLAVAQVYGGRLARRCVGLYVWFFRGVPILVLLFLFYGLFVSCGLNPNPFLISCCVMGCTSTAYQSQIFRGAIQSLPQGQLKAARALGMRDAEAIRSIILPQAMRLSIPGWANEFSILLKDSAVCYVLGTQEIMSRANAVATRTHEHLAMFAVAGIIYFVLTVIVLALLRRLENAVQIPGYSTGNGMAGFECKG
;
A
#
# COMPACT_ATOMS: atom_id res chain seq x y z
N MET A 1 34.49 18.96 -18.13
CA MET A 1 33.40 18.68 -17.18
C MET A 1 32.12 18.62 -17.99
N ALA A 2 31.45 17.49 -18.03
CA ALA A 2 30.11 17.41 -18.62
C ALA A 2 29.20 18.35 -17.83
N SER A 3 28.26 19.05 -18.49
CA SER A 3 27.28 19.86 -17.77
C SER A 3 26.37 18.92 -16.98
N SER A 4 25.89 19.34 -15.81
CA SER A 4 24.95 18.52 -14.98
C SER A 4 23.77 18.01 -15.81
N LEU A 5 23.37 18.76 -16.85
CA LEU A 5 22.31 18.35 -17.77
C LEU A 5 22.71 17.13 -18.63
N GLN A 6 23.95 17.07 -19.11
CA GLN A 6 24.43 15.89 -19.87
C GLN A 6 24.45 14.65 -19.00
N VAL A 7 24.95 14.78 -17.76
CA VAL A 7 24.94 13.67 -16.79
C VAL A 7 23.52 13.15 -16.54
N VAL A 8 22.54 14.05 -16.40
CA VAL A 8 21.14 13.70 -16.25
C VAL A 8 20.61 12.94 -17.45
N MET A 9 20.85 13.43 -18.67
CA MET A 9 20.35 12.80 -19.90
C MET A 9 20.94 11.39 -20.10
N ASP A 10 22.23 11.22 -19.82
CA ASP A 10 22.93 9.93 -19.94
C ASP A 10 22.47 8.91 -18.87
N ALA A 11 22.14 9.39 -17.67
CA ALA A 11 21.70 8.57 -16.55
C ALA A 11 20.20 8.20 -16.61
N LEU A 12 19.38 9.00 -17.28
CA LEU A 12 17.94 8.86 -17.27
C LEU A 12 17.43 7.45 -17.69
N PRO A 13 17.93 6.80 -18.76
CA PRO A 13 17.50 5.46 -19.12
C PRO A 13 17.83 4.42 -18.05
N PHE A 14 18.97 4.56 -17.39
CA PHE A 14 19.38 3.66 -16.31
C PHE A 14 18.48 3.82 -15.08
N ILE A 15 18.16 5.05 -14.67
CA ILE A 15 17.28 5.32 -13.53
C ILE A 15 15.85 4.85 -13.83
N LEU A 16 15.33 5.13 -15.04
CA LEU A 16 14.01 4.67 -15.48
C LEU A 16 13.89 3.15 -15.47
N GLY A 17 14.96 2.41 -15.75
CA GLY A 17 14.96 0.95 -15.61
C GLY A 17 14.69 0.46 -14.17
N GLY A 18 14.90 1.29 -13.15
CA GLY A 18 14.50 1.04 -11.76
C GLY A 18 13.00 1.04 -11.54
N THR A 19 12.24 1.73 -12.41
CA THR A 19 10.78 1.81 -12.33
C THR A 19 10.11 0.44 -12.34
N VAL A 20 10.60 -0.48 -13.15
CA VAL A 20 10.08 -1.85 -13.22
C VAL A 20 10.20 -2.55 -11.86
N VAL A 21 11.36 -2.43 -11.22
CA VAL A 21 11.61 -3.05 -9.90
C VAL A 21 10.72 -2.41 -8.84
N THR A 22 10.61 -1.08 -8.84
CA THR A 22 9.70 -0.34 -7.94
C THR A 22 8.26 -0.79 -8.11
N VAL A 23 7.74 -0.81 -9.33
CA VAL A 23 6.35 -1.21 -9.62
C VAL A 23 6.10 -2.67 -9.26
N CYS A 24 7.03 -3.57 -9.56
CA CYS A 24 6.93 -4.99 -9.16
C CYS A 24 6.90 -5.14 -7.64
N ALA A 25 7.78 -4.47 -6.90
CA ALA A 25 7.80 -4.55 -5.44
C ALA A 25 6.49 -4.04 -4.82
N VAL A 26 5.99 -2.89 -5.30
CA VAL A 26 4.73 -2.30 -4.85
C VAL A 26 3.54 -3.20 -5.21
N ALA A 27 3.49 -3.75 -6.41
CA ALA A 27 2.42 -4.65 -6.84
C ALA A 27 2.38 -5.93 -6.00
N ILE A 28 3.53 -6.54 -5.70
CA ILE A 28 3.63 -7.71 -4.82
C ILE A 28 3.14 -7.35 -3.41
N ALA A 29 3.63 -6.24 -2.85
CA ALA A 29 3.26 -5.81 -1.51
C ALA A 29 1.76 -5.49 -1.39
N LEU A 30 1.17 -4.81 -2.37
CA LEU A 30 -0.27 -4.55 -2.44
C LEU A 30 -1.08 -5.84 -2.58
N GLY A 31 -0.63 -6.76 -3.43
CA GLY A 31 -1.25 -8.07 -3.61
C GLY A 31 -1.27 -8.86 -2.31
N MET A 32 -0.15 -8.90 -1.58
CA MET A 32 -0.08 -9.50 -0.23
C MET A 32 -1.07 -8.82 0.73
N GLY A 33 -1.09 -7.48 0.73
CA GLY A 33 -2.01 -6.68 1.52
C GLY A 33 -3.48 -7.01 1.25
N LEU A 34 -3.84 -7.21 -0.02
CA LEU A 34 -5.20 -7.58 -0.40
C LEU A 34 -5.55 -9.00 0.06
N VAL A 35 -4.68 -9.97 -0.26
CA VAL A 35 -4.90 -11.40 0.03
C VAL A 35 -4.99 -11.66 1.53
N PHE A 36 -4.11 -11.06 2.33
CA PHE A 36 -4.07 -11.28 3.78
C PHE A 36 -4.84 -10.22 4.57
N GLY A 37 -4.93 -8.98 4.11
CA GLY A 37 -5.60 -7.89 4.80
C GLY A 37 -7.11 -8.07 4.89
N VAL A 38 -7.76 -8.60 3.84
CA VAL A 38 -9.20 -8.86 3.87
C VAL A 38 -9.56 -9.92 4.93
N PRO A 39 -8.93 -11.11 4.97
CA PRO A 39 -9.17 -12.08 6.06
C PRO A 39 -8.89 -11.52 7.45
N LEU A 40 -7.82 -10.73 7.63
CA LEU A 40 -7.52 -10.09 8.91
C LEU A 40 -8.60 -9.08 9.31
N ALA A 41 -9.12 -8.29 8.38
CA ALA A 41 -10.22 -7.37 8.64
C ALA A 41 -11.49 -8.11 9.09
N VAL A 42 -11.86 -9.19 8.38
CA VAL A 42 -13.00 -10.05 8.74
C VAL A 42 -12.80 -10.66 10.12
N ALA A 43 -11.60 -11.17 10.41
CA ALA A 43 -11.26 -11.74 11.72
C ALA A 43 -11.34 -10.70 12.84
N GLN A 44 -10.99 -9.44 12.58
CA GLN A 44 -11.13 -8.35 13.57
C GLN A 44 -12.58 -7.96 13.84
N VAL A 45 -13.46 -7.99 12.84
CA VAL A 45 -14.86 -7.58 12.99
C VAL A 45 -15.71 -8.72 13.54
N TYR A 46 -15.60 -9.90 12.97
CA TYR A 46 -16.50 -11.04 13.21
C TYR A 46 -15.86 -12.17 14.02
N GLY A 47 -14.54 -12.16 14.17
CA GLY A 47 -13.80 -13.22 14.87
C GLY A 47 -13.95 -13.17 16.40
N GLY A 48 -13.54 -14.27 17.04
CA GLY A 48 -13.50 -14.40 18.50
C GLY A 48 -12.45 -13.48 19.16
N ARG A 49 -12.47 -13.44 20.49
CA ARG A 49 -11.56 -12.59 21.29
C ARG A 49 -10.09 -12.84 20.98
N LEU A 50 -9.68 -14.09 20.80
CA LEU A 50 -8.29 -14.46 20.50
C LEU A 50 -7.87 -13.93 19.12
N ALA A 51 -8.67 -14.18 18.07
CA ALA A 51 -8.40 -13.71 16.72
C ALA A 51 -8.24 -12.18 16.68
N ARG A 52 -9.14 -11.44 17.32
CA ARG A 52 -9.07 -9.98 17.44
C ARG A 52 -7.79 -9.51 18.13
N ARG A 53 -7.34 -10.19 19.20
CA ARG A 53 -6.10 -9.83 19.91
C ARG A 53 -4.87 -10.11 19.04
N CYS A 54 -4.78 -11.29 18.40
CA CYS A 54 -3.65 -11.65 17.55
C CYS A 54 -3.52 -10.68 16.35
N VAL A 55 -4.62 -10.39 15.66
CA VAL A 55 -4.60 -9.42 14.55
C VAL A 55 -4.31 -8.01 15.06
N GLY A 56 -4.84 -7.63 16.22
CA GLY A 56 -4.53 -6.34 16.86
C GLY A 56 -3.05 -6.18 17.15
N LEU A 57 -2.38 -7.22 17.68
CA LEU A 57 -0.94 -7.23 17.95
C LEU A 57 -0.13 -7.11 16.65
N TYR A 58 -0.50 -7.87 15.62
CA TYR A 58 0.12 -7.79 14.30
C TYR A 58 0.06 -6.37 13.73
N VAL A 59 -1.14 -5.78 13.72
CA VAL A 59 -1.36 -4.42 13.21
C VAL A 59 -0.61 -3.38 14.04
N TRP A 60 -0.62 -3.52 15.37
CA TRP A 60 0.11 -2.63 16.27
C TRP A 60 1.61 -2.65 15.98
N PHE A 61 2.20 -3.84 15.80
CA PHE A 61 3.63 -4.00 15.53
C PHE A 61 4.02 -3.41 14.16
N PHE A 62 3.38 -3.85 13.07
CA PHE A 62 3.76 -3.43 11.71
C PHE A 62 3.43 -1.96 11.40
N ARG A 63 2.50 -1.34 12.10
CA ARG A 63 2.19 0.09 11.96
C ARG A 63 2.95 0.96 12.96
N GLY A 64 3.46 0.39 14.03
CA GLY A 64 4.17 1.12 15.06
C GLY A 64 5.68 1.19 14.83
N VAL A 65 6.24 0.27 14.04
CA VAL A 65 7.68 0.23 13.75
C VAL A 65 7.95 0.87 12.38
N PRO A 66 8.92 1.81 12.28
CA PRO A 66 9.30 2.40 11.00
C PRO A 66 9.74 1.34 9.99
N ILE A 67 9.33 1.49 8.72
CA ILE A 67 9.61 0.51 7.67
C ILE A 67 11.11 0.25 7.48
N LEU A 68 11.95 1.27 7.61
CA LEU A 68 13.41 1.15 7.55
C LEU A 68 13.94 0.18 8.62
N VAL A 69 13.42 0.28 9.84
CA VAL A 69 13.82 -0.59 10.96
C VAL A 69 13.36 -2.02 10.69
N LEU A 70 12.15 -2.20 10.17
CA LEU A 70 11.65 -3.53 9.78
C LEU A 70 12.53 -4.17 8.70
N LEU A 71 12.95 -3.40 7.68
CA LEU A 71 13.84 -3.88 6.62
C LEU A 71 15.15 -4.43 7.20
N PHE A 72 15.82 -3.67 8.07
CA PHE A 72 17.07 -4.11 8.70
C PHE A 72 16.83 -5.27 9.67
N LEU A 73 15.75 -5.25 10.45
CA LEU A 73 15.41 -6.31 11.38
C LEU A 73 15.21 -7.66 10.67
N PHE A 74 14.38 -7.67 9.63
CA PHE A 74 14.10 -8.89 8.89
C PHE A 74 15.33 -9.37 8.11
N TYR A 75 16.04 -8.47 7.44
CA TYR A 75 17.26 -8.84 6.72
C TYR A 75 18.31 -9.40 7.69
N GLY A 76 18.57 -8.71 8.80
CA GLY A 76 19.53 -9.14 9.83
C GLY A 76 19.14 -10.48 10.46
N LEU A 77 17.85 -10.73 10.69
CA LEU A 77 17.38 -12.01 11.21
C LEU A 77 17.73 -13.17 10.27
N PHE A 78 17.49 -13.03 8.96
CA PHE A 78 17.84 -14.07 7.99
C PHE A 78 19.36 -14.30 7.92
N VAL A 79 20.16 -13.22 7.91
CA VAL A 79 21.62 -13.31 7.91
C VAL A 79 22.13 -13.99 9.19
N SER A 80 21.55 -13.69 10.35
CA SER A 80 21.93 -14.32 11.64
C SER A 80 21.59 -15.84 11.66
N CYS A 81 20.62 -16.28 10.87
CA CYS A 81 20.32 -17.71 10.66
C CYS A 81 21.24 -18.37 9.62
N GLY A 82 22.27 -17.69 9.14
CA GLY A 82 23.21 -18.20 8.12
C GLY A 82 22.63 -18.20 6.69
N LEU A 83 21.52 -17.52 6.46
CA LEU A 83 20.91 -17.39 5.15
C LEU A 83 21.44 -16.13 4.45
N ASN A 84 21.53 -16.17 3.12
CA ASN A 84 21.84 -15.03 2.28
C ASN A 84 20.61 -14.64 1.46
N PRO A 85 19.67 -13.87 2.04
CA PRO A 85 18.42 -13.56 1.40
C PRO A 85 18.60 -12.54 0.28
N ASN A 86 17.83 -12.68 -0.79
CA ASN A 86 17.77 -11.68 -1.84
C ASN A 86 17.14 -10.38 -1.29
N PRO A 87 17.83 -9.22 -1.38
CA PRO A 87 17.33 -7.94 -0.88
C PRO A 87 15.94 -7.57 -1.42
N PHE A 88 15.67 -7.84 -2.70
CA PHE A 88 14.37 -7.60 -3.32
C PHE A 88 13.25 -8.40 -2.66
N LEU A 89 13.48 -9.69 -2.39
CA LEU A 89 12.46 -10.54 -1.73
C LEU A 89 12.18 -10.08 -0.31
N ILE A 90 13.22 -9.72 0.47
CA ILE A 90 13.01 -9.17 1.82
C ILE A 90 12.25 -7.85 1.77
N SER A 91 12.60 -6.96 0.84
CA SER A 91 11.86 -5.72 0.63
C SER A 91 10.38 -5.97 0.33
N CYS A 92 10.07 -6.89 -0.60
CA CYS A 92 8.70 -7.26 -0.92
C CYS A 92 7.95 -7.86 0.29
N CYS A 93 8.60 -8.74 1.07
CA CYS A 93 8.00 -9.35 2.26
C CYS A 93 7.68 -8.29 3.33
N VAL A 94 8.65 -7.43 3.65
CA VAL A 94 8.46 -6.39 4.68
C VAL A 94 7.39 -5.39 4.26
N MET A 95 7.47 -4.87 3.03
CA MET A 95 6.45 -3.99 2.48
C MET A 95 5.07 -4.67 2.44
N GLY A 96 5.02 -5.94 2.07
CA GLY A 96 3.80 -6.73 2.02
C GLY A 96 3.17 -6.95 3.41
N CYS A 97 3.97 -7.26 4.42
CA CYS A 97 3.50 -7.37 5.79
C CYS A 97 2.98 -6.01 6.32
N THR A 98 3.72 -4.93 6.06
CA THR A 98 3.29 -3.59 6.45
C THR A 98 1.99 -3.20 5.74
N SER A 99 1.92 -3.37 4.42
CA SER A 99 0.72 -3.10 3.64
C SER A 99 -0.48 -3.96 4.07
N THR A 100 -0.26 -5.23 4.43
CA THR A 100 -1.29 -6.10 5.01
C THR A 100 -1.89 -5.50 6.28
N ALA A 101 -1.05 -4.95 7.16
CA ALA A 101 -1.50 -4.31 8.38
C ALA A 101 -2.35 -3.06 8.07
N TYR A 102 -1.89 -2.19 7.15
CA TYR A 102 -2.64 -1.00 6.75
C TYR A 102 -3.94 -1.34 6.03
N GLN A 103 -3.90 -2.21 5.01
CA GLN A 103 -5.08 -2.61 4.25
C GLN A 103 -6.13 -3.31 5.12
N SER A 104 -5.70 -4.11 6.11
CA SER A 104 -6.65 -4.72 7.06
C SER A 104 -7.48 -3.68 7.81
N GLN A 105 -6.92 -2.52 8.14
CA GLN A 105 -7.66 -1.45 8.81
C GLN A 105 -8.55 -0.65 7.84
N ILE A 106 -8.13 -0.50 6.57
CA ILE A 106 -8.95 0.09 5.52
C ILE A 106 -10.20 -0.77 5.31
N PHE A 107 -10.04 -2.08 5.10
CA PHE A 107 -11.16 -3.01 4.93
C PHE A 107 -12.02 -3.12 6.19
N ARG A 108 -11.42 -3.13 7.37
CA ARG A 108 -12.15 -3.10 8.63
C ARG A 108 -13.03 -1.86 8.74
N GLY A 109 -12.50 -0.68 8.43
CA GLY A 109 -13.27 0.57 8.42
C GLY A 109 -14.43 0.51 7.45
N ALA A 110 -14.19 0.00 6.23
CA ALA A 110 -15.23 -0.17 5.22
C ALA A 110 -16.33 -1.17 5.65
N ILE A 111 -15.96 -2.30 6.28
CA ILE A 111 -16.95 -3.25 6.82
C ILE A 111 -17.80 -2.60 7.91
N GLN A 112 -17.17 -1.83 8.80
CA GLN A 112 -17.85 -1.19 9.93
C GLN A 112 -18.74 -0.01 9.52
N SER A 113 -18.52 0.60 8.34
CA SER A 113 -19.37 1.66 7.80
C SER A 113 -20.66 1.15 7.19
N LEU A 114 -20.78 -0.16 6.92
CA LEU A 114 -21.99 -0.75 6.39
C LEU A 114 -23.09 -0.86 7.46
N PRO A 115 -24.38 -0.76 7.07
CA PRO A 115 -25.50 -0.92 8.01
C PRO A 115 -25.48 -2.28 8.71
N GLN A 116 -25.44 -2.26 10.04
CA GLN A 116 -25.38 -3.49 10.87
C GLN A 116 -26.60 -4.41 10.68
N GLY A 117 -27.71 -3.90 10.16
CA GLY A 117 -28.93 -4.68 9.85
C GLY A 117 -28.75 -5.72 8.74
N GLN A 118 -27.80 -5.54 7.82
CA GLN A 118 -27.60 -6.45 6.68
C GLN A 118 -27.31 -7.89 7.10
N LEU A 119 -26.41 -8.09 8.08
CA LEU A 119 -26.09 -9.41 8.59
C LEU A 119 -27.28 -10.03 9.35
N LYS A 120 -28.05 -9.22 10.09
CA LYS A 120 -29.26 -9.68 10.79
C LYS A 120 -30.35 -10.10 9.79
N ALA A 121 -30.55 -9.32 8.72
CA ALA A 121 -31.51 -9.64 7.67
C ALA A 121 -31.11 -10.94 6.93
N ALA A 122 -29.85 -11.11 6.60
CA ALA A 122 -29.35 -12.34 5.97
C ALA A 122 -29.62 -13.59 6.84
N ARG A 123 -29.38 -13.48 8.16
CA ARG A 123 -29.71 -14.56 9.12
C ARG A 123 -31.20 -14.88 9.16
N ALA A 124 -32.05 -13.85 9.11
CA ALA A 124 -33.50 -14.06 9.06
C ALA A 124 -33.98 -14.80 7.80
N LEU A 125 -33.22 -14.68 6.70
CA LEU A 125 -33.42 -15.43 5.45
C LEU A 125 -32.74 -16.81 5.46
N GLY A 126 -32.18 -17.26 6.59
CA GLY A 126 -31.56 -18.59 6.75
C GLY A 126 -30.10 -18.67 6.25
N MET A 127 -29.46 -17.56 5.87
CA MET A 127 -28.07 -17.57 5.45
C MET A 127 -27.12 -17.81 6.62
N ARG A 128 -26.05 -18.57 6.38
CA ARG A 128 -24.93 -18.69 7.33
C ARG A 128 -24.11 -17.40 7.36
N ASP A 129 -23.52 -17.08 8.50
CA ASP A 129 -22.70 -15.86 8.66
C ASP A 129 -21.60 -15.74 7.61
N ALA A 130 -20.86 -16.81 7.36
CA ALA A 130 -19.76 -16.83 6.37
C ALA A 130 -20.28 -16.55 4.95
N GLU A 131 -21.46 -17.06 4.61
CA GLU A 131 -22.10 -16.84 3.32
C GLU A 131 -22.56 -15.37 3.20
N ALA A 132 -23.24 -14.84 4.21
CA ALA A 132 -23.67 -13.45 4.26
C ALA A 132 -22.50 -12.47 4.19
N ILE A 133 -21.39 -12.75 4.93
CA ILE A 133 -20.18 -11.93 4.89
C ILE A 133 -19.59 -11.96 3.48
N ARG A 134 -19.43 -13.12 2.86
CA ARG A 134 -18.80 -13.27 1.55
C ARG A 134 -19.63 -12.69 0.42
N SER A 135 -20.96 -12.90 0.45
CA SER A 135 -21.85 -12.57 -0.68
C SER A 135 -22.49 -11.19 -0.58
N ILE A 136 -22.64 -10.63 0.62
CA ILE A 136 -23.32 -9.34 0.83
C ILE A 136 -22.36 -8.28 1.35
N ILE A 137 -21.64 -8.56 2.45
CA ILE A 137 -20.83 -7.56 3.15
C ILE A 137 -19.54 -7.24 2.40
N LEU A 138 -18.73 -8.27 2.07
CA LEU A 138 -17.42 -8.07 1.46
C LEU A 138 -17.49 -7.37 0.10
N PRO A 139 -18.40 -7.70 -0.84
CA PRO A 139 -18.45 -6.97 -2.11
C PRO A 139 -18.74 -5.48 -1.95
N GLN A 140 -19.56 -5.11 -0.98
CA GLN A 140 -19.85 -3.71 -0.66
C GLN A 140 -18.64 -3.04 0.02
N ALA A 141 -18.05 -3.69 1.03
CA ALA A 141 -16.89 -3.18 1.75
C ALA A 141 -15.69 -2.97 0.83
N MET A 142 -15.45 -3.89 -0.12
CA MET A 142 -14.37 -3.76 -1.12
C MET A 142 -14.54 -2.50 -1.97
N ARG A 143 -15.75 -2.19 -2.43
CA ARG A 143 -16.03 -0.96 -3.19
C ARG A 143 -15.79 0.29 -2.35
N LEU A 144 -16.25 0.29 -1.09
CA LEU A 144 -16.08 1.41 -0.16
C LEU A 144 -14.62 1.60 0.28
N SER A 145 -13.78 0.58 0.16
CA SER A 145 -12.36 0.64 0.51
C SER A 145 -11.47 1.23 -0.59
N ILE A 146 -11.97 1.39 -1.82
CA ILE A 146 -11.16 1.85 -2.97
C ILE A 146 -10.42 3.17 -2.71
N PRO A 147 -11.04 4.23 -2.14
CA PRO A 147 -10.34 5.48 -1.86
C PRO A 147 -9.20 5.30 -0.85
N GLY A 148 -9.44 4.54 0.23
CA GLY A 148 -8.42 4.21 1.23
C GLY A 148 -7.28 3.39 0.63
N TRP A 149 -7.61 2.44 -0.24
CA TRP A 149 -6.65 1.60 -0.94
C TRP A 149 -5.81 2.37 -1.95
N ALA A 150 -6.38 3.36 -2.65
CA ALA A 150 -5.66 4.27 -3.53
C ALA A 150 -4.65 5.14 -2.76
N ASN A 151 -5.03 5.62 -1.56
CA ASN A 151 -4.12 6.33 -0.68
C ASN A 151 -2.97 5.44 -0.20
N GLU A 152 -3.26 4.21 0.22
CA GLU A 152 -2.25 3.22 0.64
C GLU A 152 -1.25 2.94 -0.49
N PHE A 153 -1.72 2.76 -1.74
CA PHE A 153 -0.84 2.63 -2.90
C PHE A 153 0.14 3.80 -3.01
N SER A 154 -0.36 5.04 -2.87
CA SER A 154 0.48 6.25 -2.98
C SER A 154 1.55 6.31 -1.88
N ILE A 155 1.23 5.86 -0.67
CA ILE A 155 2.18 5.77 0.45
C ILE A 155 3.23 4.70 0.14
N LEU A 156 2.78 3.49 -0.21
CA LEU A 156 3.64 2.34 -0.44
C LEU A 156 4.61 2.54 -1.62
N LEU A 157 4.17 3.27 -2.67
CA LEU A 157 5.03 3.64 -3.78
C LEU A 157 6.20 4.52 -3.33
N LYS A 158 5.96 5.47 -2.43
CA LYS A 158 7.01 6.33 -1.85
C LYS A 158 7.89 5.57 -0.87
N ASP A 159 7.31 4.71 -0.06
CA ASP A 159 8.03 3.89 0.91
C ASP A 159 8.95 2.87 0.23
N SER A 160 8.65 2.47 -1.03
CA SER A 160 9.54 1.59 -1.80
C SER A 160 10.93 2.18 -2.01
N ALA A 161 11.06 3.51 -2.00
CA ALA A 161 12.36 4.19 -2.08
C ALA A 161 13.30 3.77 -0.94
N VAL A 162 12.76 3.45 0.26
CA VAL A 162 13.60 3.06 1.40
C VAL A 162 14.28 1.70 1.18
N CYS A 163 13.77 0.87 0.25
CA CYS A 163 14.34 -0.45 -0.03
C CYS A 163 15.74 -0.40 -0.64
N TYR A 164 16.19 0.78 -1.13
CA TYR A 164 17.55 0.95 -1.64
C TYR A 164 18.64 0.65 -0.58
N VAL A 165 18.34 0.81 0.71
CA VAL A 165 19.27 0.57 1.81
C VAL A 165 19.69 -0.90 1.94
N LEU A 166 18.86 -1.83 1.49
CA LEU A 166 19.19 -3.26 1.40
C LEU A 166 19.90 -3.63 0.10
N GLY A 167 20.01 -2.71 -0.86
CA GLY A 167 20.61 -2.96 -2.18
C GLY A 167 19.57 -3.37 -3.25
N THR A 168 18.27 -3.21 -3.00
CA THR A 168 17.23 -3.39 -4.03
C THR A 168 17.41 -2.36 -5.14
N GLN A 169 17.55 -2.82 -6.39
CA GLN A 169 17.90 -2.00 -7.57
C GLN A 169 16.67 -1.24 -8.15
N GLU A 170 15.97 -0.53 -7.29
CA GLU A 170 14.82 0.30 -7.63
C GLU A 170 15.25 1.73 -8.05
N ILE A 171 14.33 2.66 -8.28
CA ILE A 171 14.59 4.01 -8.79
C ILE A 171 15.62 4.76 -7.92
N MET A 172 15.42 4.79 -6.59
CA MET A 172 16.29 5.53 -5.67
C MET A 172 17.69 4.92 -5.60
N SER A 173 17.81 3.58 -5.60
CA SER A 173 19.07 2.86 -5.65
C SER A 173 19.88 3.23 -6.88
N ARG A 174 19.26 3.25 -8.03
CA ARG A 174 19.93 3.61 -9.30
C ARG A 174 20.31 5.08 -9.36
N ALA A 175 19.44 5.97 -8.88
CA ALA A 175 19.77 7.39 -8.77
C ALA A 175 20.97 7.62 -7.82
N ASN A 176 20.97 6.96 -6.67
CA ASN A 176 22.07 7.05 -5.71
C ASN A 176 23.39 6.50 -6.28
N ALA A 177 23.35 5.41 -7.05
CA ALA A 177 24.55 4.85 -7.70
C ALA A 177 25.16 5.82 -8.70
N VAL A 178 24.36 6.54 -9.47
CA VAL A 178 24.86 7.60 -10.38
C VAL A 178 25.35 8.80 -9.59
N ALA A 179 24.57 9.27 -8.62
CA ALA A 179 24.93 10.41 -7.76
C ALA A 179 26.31 10.23 -7.10
N THR A 180 26.58 9.03 -6.57
CA THR A 180 27.85 8.71 -5.92
C THR A 180 29.04 8.73 -6.90
N ARG A 181 28.81 8.31 -8.17
CA ARG A 181 29.87 8.26 -9.19
C ARG A 181 30.18 9.64 -9.79
N THR A 182 29.16 10.47 -9.91
CA THR A 182 29.25 11.78 -10.59
C THR A 182 29.34 12.96 -9.65
N HIS A 183 29.10 12.73 -8.35
CA HIS A 183 28.96 13.74 -7.30
C HIS A 183 27.80 14.72 -7.51
N GLU A 184 26.88 14.42 -8.44
CA GLU A 184 25.71 15.23 -8.78
C GLU A 184 24.45 14.78 -7.99
N HIS A 185 24.56 14.75 -6.66
CA HIS A 185 23.52 14.22 -5.77
C HIS A 185 22.18 14.95 -5.93
N LEU A 186 22.20 16.29 -5.96
CA LEU A 186 20.96 17.07 -6.06
C LEU A 186 20.21 16.79 -7.36
N ALA A 187 20.94 16.78 -8.49
CA ALA A 187 20.34 16.53 -9.81
C ALA A 187 19.73 15.12 -9.90
N MET A 188 20.46 14.09 -9.42
CA MET A 188 20.00 12.70 -9.49
C MET A 188 18.80 12.44 -8.57
N PHE A 189 18.80 13.01 -7.36
CA PHE A 189 17.65 12.86 -6.45
C PHE A 189 16.44 13.68 -6.90
N ALA A 190 16.63 14.82 -7.57
CA ALA A 190 15.54 15.55 -8.21
C ALA A 190 14.90 14.73 -9.34
N VAL A 191 15.73 14.09 -10.18
CA VAL A 191 15.25 13.19 -11.24
C VAL A 191 14.43 12.02 -10.65
N ALA A 192 14.97 11.36 -9.62
CA ALA A 192 14.23 10.27 -8.93
C ALA A 192 12.90 10.78 -8.37
N GLY A 193 12.89 11.95 -7.71
CA GLY A 193 11.69 12.58 -7.17
C GLY A 193 10.63 12.87 -8.25
N ILE A 194 11.05 13.36 -9.41
CA ILE A 194 10.15 13.59 -10.55
C ILE A 194 9.57 12.28 -11.06
N ILE A 195 10.38 11.21 -11.17
CA ILE A 195 9.88 9.91 -11.63
C ILE A 195 8.84 9.36 -10.63
N TYR A 196 9.11 9.38 -9.32
CA TYR A 196 8.14 8.96 -8.30
C TYR A 196 6.88 9.81 -8.33
N PHE A 197 7.00 11.12 -8.51
CA PHE A 197 5.86 12.02 -8.62
C PHE A 197 4.97 11.67 -9.83
N VAL A 198 5.58 11.52 -11.02
CA VAL A 198 4.86 11.16 -12.24
C VAL A 198 4.17 9.81 -12.10
N LEU A 199 4.85 8.78 -11.56
CA LEU A 199 4.27 7.47 -11.30
C LEU A 199 3.07 7.57 -10.34
N THR A 200 3.22 8.34 -9.26
CA THR A 200 2.13 8.55 -8.29
C THR A 200 0.93 9.19 -8.96
N VAL A 201 1.13 10.25 -9.74
CA VAL A 201 0.03 10.97 -10.42
C VAL A 201 -0.68 10.06 -11.42
N ILE A 202 0.07 9.30 -12.24
CA ILE A 202 -0.50 8.38 -13.23
C ILE A 202 -1.39 7.34 -12.55
N VAL A 203 -0.88 6.68 -11.52
CA VAL A 203 -1.63 5.59 -10.87
C VAL A 203 -2.81 6.13 -10.08
N LEU A 204 -2.67 7.26 -9.37
CA LEU A 204 -3.82 7.89 -8.70
C LEU A 204 -4.91 8.31 -9.69
N ALA A 205 -4.53 8.81 -10.88
CA ALA A 205 -5.51 9.13 -11.94
C ALA A 205 -6.26 7.87 -12.42
N LEU A 206 -5.56 6.75 -12.59
CA LEU A 206 -6.17 5.46 -12.96
C LEU A 206 -7.10 4.94 -11.85
N LEU A 207 -6.66 5.00 -10.60
CA LEU A 207 -7.47 4.55 -9.44
C LEU A 207 -8.71 5.41 -9.23
N ARG A 208 -8.63 6.73 -9.44
CA ARG A 208 -9.80 7.62 -9.41
C ARG A 208 -10.82 7.29 -10.51
N ARG A 209 -10.35 6.92 -11.70
CA ARG A 209 -11.26 6.45 -12.78
C ARG A 209 -11.95 5.16 -12.37
N LEU A 210 -11.24 4.23 -11.76
CA LEU A 210 -11.80 3.00 -11.24
C LEU A 210 -12.82 3.26 -10.13
N GLU A 211 -12.50 4.15 -9.19
CA GLU A 211 -13.40 4.58 -8.11
C GLU A 211 -14.73 5.11 -8.67
N ASN A 212 -14.65 6.04 -9.62
CA ASN A 212 -15.84 6.63 -10.24
C ASN A 212 -16.71 5.59 -10.99
N ALA A 213 -16.08 4.55 -11.57
CA ALA A 213 -16.80 3.49 -12.27
C ALA A 213 -17.52 2.50 -11.33
N VAL A 214 -17.10 2.43 -10.05
CA VAL A 214 -17.57 1.41 -9.09
C VAL A 214 -18.33 2.04 -7.91
N GLN A 215 -18.59 3.35 -7.93
CA GLN A 215 -19.31 4.06 -6.86
C GLN A 215 -20.68 3.45 -6.59
N ILE A 216 -21.02 3.28 -5.30
CA ILE A 216 -22.32 2.82 -4.85
C ILE A 216 -23.23 4.05 -4.69
N PRO A 217 -24.38 4.15 -5.38
CA PRO A 217 -25.32 5.23 -5.17
C PRO A 217 -25.76 5.31 -3.69
N GLY A 218 -25.66 6.50 -3.09
CA GLY A 218 -26.02 6.71 -1.69
C GLY A 218 -24.85 6.64 -0.67
N TYR A 219 -23.66 6.21 -1.08
CA TYR A 219 -22.44 6.30 -0.28
C TYR A 219 -21.44 7.24 -0.96
N SER A 220 -21.61 8.55 -0.81
CA SER A 220 -20.62 9.51 -1.30
C SER A 220 -19.46 9.59 -0.30
N THR A 221 -18.28 9.12 -0.69
CA THR A 221 -17.04 9.41 0.00
C THR A 221 -16.67 10.87 -0.22
N GLY A 222 -17.02 11.73 0.76
CA GLY A 222 -16.31 12.93 1.13
C GLY A 222 -15.87 13.96 0.07
N ASN A 223 -16.78 14.41 -0.83
CA ASN A 223 -16.60 15.69 -1.53
C ASN A 223 -17.79 16.63 -1.30
N GLY A 224 -18.42 16.56 -0.15
CA GLY A 224 -19.59 17.36 0.24
C GLY A 224 -19.30 18.36 1.36
N MET A 225 -18.19 19.12 1.29
CA MET A 225 -18.09 20.40 2.00
C MET A 225 -18.49 21.56 1.08
N ALA A 226 -19.65 21.46 0.44
CA ALA A 226 -20.30 22.60 -0.20
C ALA A 226 -21.80 22.34 -0.18
N GLY A 227 -22.50 22.86 0.84
CA GLY A 227 -23.96 22.86 0.83
C GLY A 227 -24.62 22.68 2.18
N PHE A 228 -24.10 23.25 3.27
CA PHE A 228 -24.95 23.70 4.37
C PHE A 228 -25.50 25.08 4.02
N GLU A 229 -26.41 25.17 3.06
CA GLU A 229 -27.33 26.27 3.00
C GLU A 229 -28.41 26.03 4.05
N CYS A 230 -28.32 26.77 5.15
CA CYS A 230 -29.43 27.00 6.07
C CYS A 230 -30.56 27.69 5.28
N LYS A 231 -31.61 26.95 4.92
CA LYS A 231 -32.90 27.56 4.62
C LYS A 231 -33.55 27.86 5.97
N GLY A 232 -33.56 29.20 6.29
CA GLY A 232 -34.36 29.79 7.35
C GLY A 232 -35.90 29.67 7.08
#